data_33c523c03a781c70c217f1b2a0f3b05d
#
_entry.id   33c523c03a781c70c217f1b2a0f3b05d
#
_cell.length_a   1.000
_cell.length_b   1.000
_cell.length_c   1.000
_cell.angle_alpha   90.00
_cell.angle_beta   90.00
_cell.angle_gamma   90.00
#
_symmetry.space_group_name_H-M   'P 1'
#
loop_
_entity.id
_entity.type
_entity.pdbx_description
1 polymer ?
#
loop_
_entity_poly.entity_id
_entity_poly.type
_entity_poly.pdbx_seq_one_letter_code
_entity_poly.pdbx_strand_id
1 'polypeptide(L)'
;AASDNASGTLVANVFTENIRAVEKGVFYSDVIEDGRPPRRSVVEFEGNDFLKAVEVFYAKSEQRVARLFWHGDEDLVMVTAQPDCDLPWLEALDGEAIQKLDQDVELALLETRNYRFECGCTQGRMLDFLAPVFRGQGDELFAGEETIRIHCPRCGARHAITRETLEAHTKKDSPPA
;
A
#
# COMPACT_ATOMS: atom_id res chain seq x y z
N ALA A 1 -29.25 -5.94 3.35
CA ALA A 1 -27.94 -5.97 3.95
C ALA A 1 -26.97 -6.51 2.90
N ALA A 2 -26.15 -5.64 2.28
CA ALA A 2 -25.08 -6.07 1.42
C ALA A 2 -24.10 -6.86 2.30
N SER A 3 -23.76 -8.08 1.91
CA SER A 3 -22.80 -8.90 2.61
C SER A 3 -21.44 -8.21 2.56
N ASP A 4 -20.86 -7.91 3.71
CA ASP A 4 -19.56 -7.27 3.92
C ASP A 4 -18.37 -8.18 3.53
N ASN A 5 -18.49 -8.95 2.47
CA ASN A 5 -17.44 -9.84 2.00
C ASN A 5 -16.46 -9.04 1.15
N ALA A 6 -15.55 -8.32 1.82
CA ALA A 6 -14.40 -7.76 1.15
C ALA A 6 -13.51 -8.90 0.61
N SER A 7 -13.09 -8.80 -0.65
CA SER A 7 -12.15 -9.75 -1.27
C SER A 7 -10.74 -9.66 -0.65
N GLY A 8 -10.48 -8.59 0.10
CA GLY A 8 -9.22 -8.37 0.80
C GLY A 8 -9.15 -6.99 1.44
N THR A 9 -8.02 -6.70 2.06
CA THR A 9 -7.73 -5.39 2.63
C THR A 9 -6.61 -4.71 1.88
N LEU A 10 -6.70 -3.38 1.78
CA LEU A 10 -5.64 -2.52 1.28
C LEU A 10 -5.12 -1.66 2.40
N VAL A 11 -3.85 -1.39 2.39
CA VAL A 11 -3.21 -0.39 3.24
C VAL A 11 -2.16 0.35 2.43
N ALA A 12 -2.13 1.66 2.56
CA ALA A 12 -1.15 2.51 1.90
C ALA A 12 -0.71 3.65 2.81
N ASN A 13 0.49 4.14 2.57
CA ASN A 13 1.04 5.33 3.19
C ASN A 13 1.84 6.11 2.16
N VAL A 14 1.66 7.42 2.13
CA VAL A 14 2.42 8.34 1.27
C VAL A 14 3.26 9.22 2.17
N PHE A 15 4.57 9.20 1.97
CA PHE A 15 5.49 10.08 2.66
C PHE A 15 5.58 11.40 1.89
N THR A 16 5.25 12.50 2.55
CA THR A 16 5.26 13.85 1.97
C THR A 16 6.36 14.73 2.54
N GLU A 17 7.04 14.27 3.60
CA GLU A 17 8.09 15.01 4.30
C GLU A 17 9.40 14.21 4.30
N ASN A 18 10.52 14.92 4.30
CA ASN A 18 11.87 14.33 4.32
C ASN A 18 12.18 13.40 3.13
N ILE A 19 11.56 13.67 1.99
CA ILE A 19 11.77 12.90 0.77
C ILE A 19 13.07 13.37 0.13
N ARG A 20 13.94 12.43 -0.19
CA ARG A 20 15.14 12.74 -1.01
C ARG A 20 14.75 12.65 -2.48
N ALA A 21 15.07 13.69 -3.24
CA ALA A 21 15.04 13.60 -4.68
C ALA A 21 16.11 12.60 -5.14
N VAL A 22 15.71 11.63 -5.94
CA VAL A 22 16.59 10.66 -6.56
C VAL A 22 16.47 10.76 -8.08
N GLU A 23 17.57 10.51 -8.79
CA GLU A 23 17.55 10.52 -10.26
C GLU A 23 16.70 9.36 -10.82
N LYS A 24 16.69 8.25 -10.11
CA LYS A 24 15.93 7.05 -10.48
C LYS A 24 15.03 6.62 -9.33
N GLY A 25 13.78 6.37 -9.64
CA GLY A 25 12.86 5.71 -8.73
C GLY A 25 13.07 4.20 -8.72
N VAL A 26 12.67 3.56 -7.63
CA VAL A 26 12.72 2.10 -7.50
C VAL A 26 11.35 1.59 -7.11
N PHE A 27 10.83 0.66 -7.89
CA PHE A 27 9.60 -0.06 -7.61
C PHE A 27 9.95 -1.40 -6.97
N TYR A 28 9.45 -1.63 -5.76
CA TYR A 28 9.55 -2.91 -5.06
C TYR A 28 8.21 -3.61 -5.05
N SER A 29 8.18 -4.88 -5.40
CA SER A 29 7.01 -5.74 -5.25
C SER A 29 7.38 -6.99 -4.49
N ASP A 30 6.72 -7.22 -3.35
CA ASP A 30 6.86 -8.43 -2.55
C ASP A 30 5.55 -9.21 -2.65
N VAL A 31 5.61 -10.43 -3.16
CA VAL A 31 4.50 -11.36 -3.16
C VAL A 31 4.75 -12.45 -2.14
N ILE A 32 3.85 -12.57 -1.16
CA ILE A 32 3.90 -13.55 -0.09
C ILE A 32 2.67 -14.43 -0.21
N GLU A 33 2.87 -15.70 -0.47
CA GLU A 33 1.81 -16.71 -0.57
C GLU A 33 2.07 -17.82 0.46
N ASP A 34 1.00 -18.31 1.09
CA ASP A 34 1.13 -19.39 2.05
C ASP A 34 1.73 -20.64 1.41
N GLY A 35 2.75 -21.19 2.05
CA GLY A 35 3.44 -22.40 1.58
C GLY A 35 4.41 -22.20 0.42
N ARG A 36 4.66 -20.95 0.01
CA ARG A 36 5.65 -20.60 -1.02
C ARG A 36 6.71 -19.64 -0.49
N PRO A 37 7.96 -19.71 -0.98
CA PRO A 37 8.97 -18.72 -0.63
C PRO A 37 8.53 -17.33 -1.13
N PRO A 38 8.78 -16.27 -0.34
CA PRO A 38 8.50 -14.90 -0.77
C PRO A 38 9.22 -14.56 -2.07
N ARG A 39 8.53 -13.89 -2.99
CA ARG A 39 9.09 -13.42 -4.26
C ARG A 39 9.19 -11.90 -4.22
N ARG A 40 10.39 -11.38 -4.40
CA ARG A 40 10.67 -9.95 -4.51
C ARG A 40 11.09 -9.59 -5.93
N SER A 41 10.46 -8.57 -6.49
CA SER A 41 10.87 -7.92 -7.72
C SER A 41 11.32 -6.50 -7.41
N VAL A 42 12.41 -6.08 -8.05
CA VAL A 42 12.96 -4.72 -7.92
C VAL A 42 13.17 -4.17 -9.31
N VAL A 43 12.53 -3.04 -9.61
CA VAL A 43 12.59 -2.43 -10.94
C VAL A 43 12.91 -0.94 -10.82
N GLU A 44 13.98 -0.52 -11.47
CA GLU A 44 14.30 0.91 -11.60
C GLU A 44 13.50 1.54 -12.74
N PHE A 45 13.02 2.77 -12.50
CA PHE A 45 12.34 3.59 -13.48
C PHE A 45 12.84 5.03 -13.42
N GLU A 46 12.64 5.78 -14.48
CA GLU A 46 13.01 7.19 -14.58
C GLU A 46 11.77 8.09 -14.50
N GLY A 47 11.99 9.30 -13.99
CA GLY A 47 10.91 10.28 -13.82
C GLY A 47 10.08 10.05 -12.55
N ASN A 48 8.98 10.77 -12.46
CA ASN A 48 8.08 10.80 -11.29
C ASN A 48 6.64 10.43 -11.65
N ASP A 49 6.41 9.89 -12.84
CA ASP A 49 5.09 9.41 -13.26
C ASP A 49 4.84 8.02 -12.71
N PHE A 50 3.90 7.93 -11.76
CA PHE A 50 3.55 6.67 -11.12
C PHE A 50 2.96 5.65 -12.11
N LEU A 51 2.15 6.07 -13.07
CA LEU A 51 1.55 5.16 -14.05
C LEU A 51 2.65 4.54 -14.92
N LYS A 52 3.59 5.36 -15.36
CA LYS A 52 4.77 4.88 -16.10
C LYS A 52 5.64 3.93 -15.28
N ALA A 53 5.82 4.19 -13.99
CA ALA A 53 6.55 3.29 -13.11
C ALA A 53 5.92 1.89 -13.06
N VAL A 54 4.58 1.81 -13.00
CA VAL A 54 3.85 0.54 -13.03
C VAL A 54 3.96 -0.14 -14.40
N GLU A 55 3.84 0.60 -15.51
CA GLU A 55 4.04 0.05 -16.86
C GLU A 55 5.44 -0.56 -17.02
N VAL A 56 6.48 0.13 -16.54
CA VAL A 56 7.87 -0.37 -16.56
C VAL A 56 8.01 -1.63 -15.69
N PHE A 57 7.37 -1.66 -14.52
CA PHE A 57 7.35 -2.84 -13.66
C PHE A 57 6.73 -4.05 -14.38
N TYR A 58 5.57 -3.88 -15.03
CA TYR A 58 4.93 -4.96 -15.76
C TYR A 58 5.81 -5.46 -16.92
N ALA A 59 6.43 -4.56 -17.68
CA ALA A 59 7.31 -4.93 -18.77
C ALA A 59 8.55 -5.70 -18.31
N LYS A 60 9.21 -5.27 -17.23
CA LYS A 60 10.47 -5.85 -16.76
C LYS A 60 10.31 -7.04 -15.83
N SER A 61 9.34 -7.00 -14.92
CA SER A 61 9.11 -8.05 -13.91
C SER A 61 8.11 -9.10 -14.37
N GLU A 62 6.97 -8.67 -14.89
CA GLU A 62 5.91 -9.58 -15.32
C GLU A 62 6.01 -10.02 -16.78
N GLN A 63 6.99 -9.46 -17.50
CA GLN A 63 7.24 -9.74 -18.93
C GLN A 63 5.98 -9.57 -19.80
N ARG A 64 5.20 -8.56 -19.48
CA ARG A 64 3.91 -8.28 -20.09
C ARG A 64 3.77 -6.79 -20.37
N VAL A 65 3.36 -6.43 -21.57
CA VAL A 65 3.02 -5.03 -21.89
C VAL A 65 1.77 -4.65 -21.11
N ALA A 66 1.82 -3.53 -20.43
CA ALA A 66 0.70 -2.91 -19.73
C ALA A 66 0.64 -1.42 -20.05
N ARG A 67 -0.56 -0.87 -20.10
CA ARG A 67 -0.83 0.55 -20.24
C ARG A 67 -1.79 0.96 -19.13
N LEU A 68 -1.50 2.08 -18.49
CA LEU A 68 -2.31 2.61 -17.41
C LEU A 68 -2.80 4.02 -17.76
N PHE A 69 -4.07 4.28 -17.45
CA PHE A 69 -4.73 5.53 -17.78
C PHE A 69 -5.65 5.97 -16.64
N TRP A 70 -5.75 7.27 -16.43
CA TRP A 70 -6.83 7.85 -15.64
C TRP A 70 -8.15 7.78 -16.42
N HIS A 71 -9.21 7.37 -15.73
CA HIS A 71 -10.58 7.35 -16.23
C HIS A 71 -11.45 8.19 -15.30
N GLY A 72 -11.86 9.36 -15.76
CA GLY A 72 -12.43 10.37 -14.87
C GLY A 72 -11.41 10.90 -13.86
N ASP A 73 -11.89 11.29 -12.67
CA ASP A 73 -11.07 11.96 -11.66
C ASP A 73 -10.38 10.98 -10.69
N GLU A 74 -10.98 9.81 -10.44
CA GLU A 74 -10.53 8.90 -9.37
C GLU A 74 -10.27 7.46 -9.87
N ASP A 75 -10.78 7.09 -11.04
CA ASP A 75 -10.68 5.74 -11.55
C ASP A 75 -9.40 5.53 -12.36
N LEU A 76 -8.90 4.33 -12.33
CA LEU A 76 -7.72 3.88 -13.05
C LEU A 76 -8.05 2.67 -13.90
N VAL A 77 -7.74 2.75 -15.18
CA VAL A 77 -7.87 1.62 -16.11
C VAL A 77 -6.48 1.10 -16.44
N MET A 78 -6.29 -0.19 -16.26
CA MET A 78 -5.09 -0.89 -16.68
C MET A 78 -5.45 -1.92 -17.75
N VAL A 79 -4.83 -1.79 -18.91
CA VAL A 79 -4.95 -2.75 -20.02
C VAL A 79 -3.65 -3.53 -20.14
N THR A 80 -3.73 -4.87 -20.08
CA THR A 80 -2.55 -5.73 -20.15
C THR A 80 -2.61 -6.67 -21.35
N ALA A 81 -1.47 -6.86 -22.00
CA ALA A 81 -1.33 -7.83 -23.07
C ALA A 81 -1.63 -9.25 -22.60
N GLN A 82 -2.42 -9.99 -23.36
CA GLN A 82 -2.56 -11.44 -23.24
C GLN A 82 -1.77 -12.10 -24.38
N PRO A 83 -1.44 -13.41 -24.29
CA PRO A 83 -0.89 -14.13 -25.43
C PRO A 83 -1.76 -13.92 -26.68
N ASP A 84 -1.12 -13.69 -27.81
CA ASP A 84 -1.76 -13.45 -29.14
C ASP A 84 -2.66 -12.20 -29.24
N CYS A 85 -2.48 -11.22 -28.33
CA CYS A 85 -3.20 -9.95 -28.43
C CYS A 85 -2.68 -9.07 -29.58
N ASP A 86 -3.49 -8.10 -30.01
CA ASP A 86 -3.09 -7.04 -30.95
C ASP A 86 -2.23 -6.01 -30.20
N LEU A 87 -0.90 -6.20 -30.21
CA LEU A 87 0.04 -5.28 -29.58
C LEU A 87 0.00 -3.88 -30.20
N PRO A 88 -0.02 -3.71 -31.53
CA PRO A 88 -0.16 -2.38 -32.13
C PRO A 88 -1.40 -1.62 -31.65
N TRP A 89 -2.52 -2.30 -31.49
CA TRP A 89 -3.73 -1.70 -30.94
C TRP A 89 -3.52 -1.27 -29.47
N LEU A 90 -2.95 -2.15 -28.65
CA LEU A 90 -2.68 -1.83 -27.23
C LEU A 90 -1.72 -0.65 -27.08
N GLU A 91 -0.68 -0.58 -27.91
CA GLU A 91 0.31 0.51 -27.89
C GLU A 91 -0.27 1.84 -28.38
N ALA A 92 -1.25 1.78 -29.27
CA ALA A 92 -1.94 2.96 -29.80
C ALA A 92 -3.02 3.54 -28.87
N LEU A 93 -3.41 2.81 -27.80
CA LEU A 93 -4.39 3.33 -26.83
C LEU A 93 -3.90 4.64 -26.22
N ASP A 94 -4.80 5.58 -26.07
CA ASP A 94 -4.59 6.84 -25.39
C ASP A 94 -5.72 7.13 -24.38
N GLY A 95 -5.63 8.26 -23.69
CA GLY A 95 -6.61 8.62 -22.68
C GLY A 95 -8.02 8.87 -23.24
N GLU A 96 -8.14 9.30 -24.52
CA GLU A 96 -9.45 9.52 -25.14
C GLU A 96 -10.11 8.19 -25.52
N ALA A 97 -9.34 7.24 -26.09
CA ALA A 97 -9.81 5.90 -26.42
C ALA A 97 -10.30 5.16 -25.16
N ILE A 98 -9.59 5.30 -24.04
CA ILE A 98 -9.98 4.68 -22.76
C ILE A 98 -11.33 5.19 -22.23
N GLN A 99 -11.65 6.48 -22.41
CA GLN A 99 -12.94 7.02 -21.93
C GLN A 99 -14.16 6.43 -22.68
N LYS A 100 -13.93 5.80 -23.82
CA LYS A 100 -14.99 5.23 -24.68
C LYS A 100 -14.81 3.72 -24.89
N LEU A 101 -13.86 3.11 -24.19
CA LEU A 101 -13.45 1.72 -24.45
C LEU A 101 -14.61 0.72 -24.34
N ASP A 102 -15.52 0.92 -23.39
CA ASP A 102 -16.71 0.10 -23.18
C ASP A 102 -17.80 0.29 -24.27
N GLN A 103 -17.70 1.35 -25.06
CA GLN A 103 -18.60 1.64 -26.18
C GLN A 103 -18.03 1.10 -27.50
N ASP A 104 -16.71 1.14 -27.64
CA ASP A 104 -16.01 0.79 -28.88
C ASP A 104 -15.59 -0.68 -28.95
N VAL A 105 -15.49 -1.35 -27.79
CA VAL A 105 -15.03 -2.74 -27.67
C VAL A 105 -15.98 -3.53 -26.79
N GLU A 106 -16.34 -4.73 -27.21
CA GLU A 106 -17.12 -5.65 -26.40
C GLU A 106 -16.29 -6.15 -25.20
N LEU A 107 -16.69 -5.78 -23.99
CA LEU A 107 -16.04 -6.18 -22.75
C LEU A 107 -16.84 -7.26 -22.03
N ALA A 108 -16.18 -8.33 -21.59
CA ALA A 108 -16.77 -9.35 -20.72
C ALA A 108 -16.33 -9.12 -19.27
N LEU A 109 -17.29 -8.93 -18.38
CA LEU A 109 -16.99 -8.87 -16.94
C LEU A 109 -16.62 -10.27 -16.43
N LEU A 110 -15.34 -10.45 -16.08
CA LEU A 110 -14.84 -11.73 -15.58
C LEU A 110 -14.98 -11.84 -14.06
N GLU A 111 -14.68 -10.77 -13.33
CA GLU A 111 -14.69 -10.77 -11.87
C GLU A 111 -14.84 -9.35 -11.33
N THR A 112 -15.49 -9.23 -10.19
CA THR A 112 -15.48 -8.00 -9.38
C THR A 112 -14.92 -8.31 -8.00
N ARG A 113 -13.96 -7.52 -7.55
CA ARG A 113 -13.33 -7.62 -6.22
C ARG A 113 -13.55 -6.33 -5.45
N ASN A 114 -13.96 -6.46 -4.19
CA ASN A 114 -14.10 -5.34 -3.28
C ASN A 114 -12.98 -5.39 -2.24
N TYR A 115 -12.31 -4.27 -2.05
CA TYR A 115 -11.27 -4.14 -1.04
C TYR A 115 -11.67 -3.10 0.00
N ARG A 116 -11.26 -3.33 1.24
CA ARG A 116 -11.46 -2.38 2.33
C ARG A 116 -10.11 -1.82 2.76
N PHE A 117 -10.04 -0.49 2.95
CA PHE A 117 -8.85 0.13 3.52
C PHE A 117 -8.79 -0.17 5.02
N GLU A 118 -7.89 -1.04 5.43
CA GLU A 118 -7.76 -1.48 6.81
C GLU A 118 -6.31 -1.84 7.14
N CYS A 119 -5.70 -1.08 8.03
CA CYS A 119 -4.34 -1.36 8.49
C CYS A 119 -4.28 -2.32 9.68
N GLY A 120 -5.33 -2.32 10.49
CA GLY A 120 -5.36 -3.04 11.76
C GLY A 120 -4.45 -2.43 12.84
N CYS A 121 -3.89 -1.23 12.63
CA CYS A 121 -3.16 -0.52 13.67
C CYS A 121 -4.16 0.12 14.64
N THR A 122 -4.04 -0.22 15.91
CA THR A 122 -4.87 0.33 16.98
C THR A 122 -3.96 0.91 18.06
N GLN A 123 -4.52 1.78 18.92
CA GLN A 123 -3.78 2.30 20.05
C GLN A 123 -3.27 1.16 20.95
N GLY A 124 -4.08 0.10 21.17
CA GLY A 124 -3.68 -1.08 21.91
C GLY A 124 -2.42 -1.73 21.34
N ARG A 125 -2.39 -1.96 20.03
CA ARG A 125 -1.19 -2.50 19.37
C ARG A 125 0.03 -1.60 19.49
N MET A 126 -0.15 -0.28 19.48
CA MET A 126 0.97 0.65 19.72
C MET A 126 1.48 0.52 21.16
N LEU A 127 0.58 0.35 22.14
CA LEU A 127 0.95 0.10 23.52
C LEU A 127 1.71 -1.22 23.69
N ASP A 128 1.28 -2.30 23.01
CA ASP A 128 1.97 -3.60 23.04
C ASP A 128 3.42 -3.48 22.53
N PHE A 129 3.64 -2.72 21.44
CA PHE A 129 4.98 -2.50 20.91
C PHE A 129 5.85 -1.63 21.81
N LEU A 130 5.27 -0.66 22.51
CA LEU A 130 6.00 0.26 23.36
C LEU A 130 6.27 -0.30 24.76
N ALA A 131 5.43 -1.18 25.27
CA ALA A 131 5.54 -1.70 26.61
C ALA A 131 6.93 -2.29 26.95
N PRO A 132 7.59 -3.08 26.07
CA PRO A 132 8.94 -3.57 26.30
C PRO A 132 9.98 -2.46 26.43
N VAL A 133 9.90 -1.45 25.57
CA VAL A 133 10.82 -0.31 25.58
C VAL A 133 10.62 0.54 26.83
N PHE A 134 9.37 0.78 27.20
CA PHE A 134 9.00 1.55 28.39
C PHE A 134 9.53 0.93 29.66
N ARG A 135 9.50 -0.39 29.82
CA ARG A 135 10.05 -1.09 31.00
C ARG A 135 11.57 -0.87 31.18
N GLY A 136 12.30 -0.63 30.09
CA GLY A 136 13.76 -0.41 30.16
C GLY A 136 14.17 1.06 30.12
N GLN A 137 13.45 1.89 29.39
CA GLN A 137 13.85 3.26 29.02
C GLN A 137 12.66 4.23 29.00
N GLY A 138 11.78 4.15 29.98
CA GLY A 138 10.53 4.95 29.99
C GLY A 138 10.75 6.46 29.95
N ASP A 139 11.76 6.96 30.65
CA ASP A 139 12.03 8.40 30.67
C ASP A 139 12.64 8.90 29.35
N GLU A 140 13.49 8.09 28.73
CA GLU A 140 14.06 8.38 27.40
C GLU A 140 12.99 8.34 26.31
N LEU A 141 12.05 7.40 26.39
CA LEU A 141 10.96 7.28 25.43
C LEU A 141 10.09 8.53 25.38
N PHE A 142 9.79 9.11 26.52
CA PHE A 142 8.96 10.32 26.62
C PHE A 142 9.77 11.61 26.53
N ALA A 143 11.09 11.58 26.73
CA ALA A 143 11.97 12.75 26.69
C ALA A 143 11.48 13.95 27.53
N GLY A 144 10.81 13.68 28.64
CA GLY A 144 10.21 14.70 29.52
C GLY A 144 8.79 15.13 29.13
N GLU A 145 8.25 14.66 28.03
CA GLU A 145 6.88 14.94 27.61
C GLU A 145 5.87 13.97 28.28
N GLU A 146 4.63 14.43 28.44
CA GLU A 146 3.54 13.60 28.95
C GLU A 146 2.92 12.71 27.86
N THR A 147 3.09 13.09 26.60
CA THR A 147 2.46 12.41 25.46
C THR A 147 3.44 12.29 24.30
N ILE A 148 3.59 11.09 23.79
CA ILE A 148 4.32 10.83 22.53
C ILE A 148 3.36 10.62 21.37
N ARG A 149 3.77 11.04 20.18
CA ARG A 149 3.02 10.84 18.94
C ARG A 149 3.75 9.82 18.07
N ILE A 150 3.05 8.74 17.76
CA ILE A 150 3.56 7.65 16.94
C ILE A 150 2.80 7.61 15.64
N HIS A 151 3.53 7.48 14.54
CA HIS A 151 2.93 7.29 13.23
C HIS A 151 3.03 5.83 12.84
N CYS A 152 1.92 5.26 12.40
CA CYS A 152 1.94 3.92 11.82
C CYS A 152 2.73 3.96 10.49
N PRO A 153 3.80 3.18 10.33
CA PRO A 153 4.59 3.22 9.08
C PRO A 153 3.83 2.65 7.88
N ARG A 154 2.76 1.89 8.11
CA ARG A 154 1.97 1.24 7.05
C ARG A 154 0.87 2.14 6.48
N CYS A 155 0.19 2.92 7.32
CA CYS A 155 -0.97 3.71 6.88
C CYS A 155 -0.87 5.20 7.26
N GLY A 156 0.20 5.63 7.93
CA GLY A 156 0.38 7.01 8.36
C GLY A 156 -0.53 7.45 9.52
N ALA A 157 -1.41 6.57 10.05
CA ALA A 157 -2.27 6.92 11.17
C ALA A 157 -1.45 7.39 12.38
N ARG A 158 -1.94 8.45 13.04
CA ARG A 158 -1.27 9.08 14.18
C ARG A 158 -1.93 8.61 15.47
N HIS A 159 -1.12 8.08 16.38
CA HIS A 159 -1.55 7.62 17.70
C HIS A 159 -0.88 8.49 18.76
N ALA A 160 -1.69 9.08 19.65
CA ALA A 160 -1.19 9.80 20.82
C ALA A 160 -1.21 8.83 22.02
N ILE A 161 -0.05 8.60 22.62
CA ILE A 161 0.14 7.71 23.76
C ILE A 161 0.59 8.55 24.94
N THR A 162 -0.20 8.57 26.00
CA THR A 162 0.19 9.21 27.26
C THR A 162 1.01 8.26 28.12
N ARG A 163 1.88 8.83 28.96
CA ARG A 163 2.66 8.07 29.93
C ARG A 163 1.76 7.23 30.82
N GLU A 164 0.69 7.83 31.35
CA GLU A 164 -0.29 7.14 32.22
C GLU A 164 -0.91 5.92 31.53
N THR A 165 -1.33 6.07 30.26
CA THR A 165 -1.94 4.96 29.49
C THR A 165 -0.95 3.82 29.30
N LEU A 166 0.33 4.13 29.00
CA LEU A 166 1.36 3.12 28.79
C LEU A 166 1.75 2.43 30.11
N GLU A 167 1.83 3.18 31.22
CA GLU A 167 2.06 2.59 32.56
C GLU A 167 0.93 1.64 32.98
N ALA A 168 -0.32 2.06 32.75
CA ALA A 168 -1.47 1.22 33.07
C ALA A 168 -1.48 -0.07 32.22
N HIS A 169 -1.08 0.02 30.95
CA HIS A 169 -0.98 -1.13 30.06
C HIS A 169 0.12 -2.10 30.49
N THR A 170 1.32 -1.59 30.81
CA THR A 170 2.45 -2.43 31.25
C THR A 170 2.20 -3.14 32.59
N LYS A 171 1.40 -2.54 33.48
CA LYS A 171 1.01 -3.17 34.77
C LYS A 171 0.04 -4.34 34.58
N LYS A 172 -0.83 -4.28 33.54
CA LYS A 172 -1.77 -5.38 33.25
C LYS A 172 -1.08 -6.62 32.71
N ASP A 173 0.01 -6.42 31.93
CA ASP A 173 0.76 -7.50 31.31
C ASP A 173 1.86 -8.10 32.18
N SER A 174 2.00 -7.65 33.41
CA SER A 174 2.92 -8.25 34.38
C SER A 174 2.25 -9.47 34.99
N PRO A 175 2.88 -10.68 34.96
CA PRO A 175 2.34 -11.85 35.65
C PRO A 175 2.19 -11.55 37.12
N PRO A 176 1.16 -12.10 37.79
CA PRO A 176 1.04 -11.96 39.23
C PRO A 176 2.28 -12.54 39.93
N ALA A 177 2.81 -11.79 40.87
CA ALA A 177 3.98 -12.16 41.66
C ALA A 177 3.73 -13.43 42.54
#